data_458fc20b390f3bb5c3143b529f8feb89
#
_entry.id   458fc20b390f3bb5c3143b529f8feb89
#
_cell.length_a   1.000
_cell.length_b   1.000
_cell.length_c   1.000
_cell.angle_alpha   90.00
_cell.angle_beta   90.00
_cell.angle_gamma   90.00
#
_symmetry.space_group_name_H-M   'P 1'
#
loop_
_entity.id
_entity.type
_entity.pdbx_description
1 polymer ?
#
loop_
_entity_poly.entity_id
_entity_poly.type
_entity_poly.pdbx_seq_one_letter_code
_entity_poly.pdbx_strand_id
1 'polypeptide(L)'
;VYPIEALAPVDDSAHPGLWFKSYARQQALRRRQTAEIYPEFGPHLNGGFLSHVAGKVFIRTRIPKVNFRIHNGFVQGEQLSAETSLAETKLCHLHARDFDHFLQAYRYRLARGSYRADLKPAPTPDGAGLNLNALFSLLETEGGEAALRRFYAEVCEASPALRARLADHDHLHRIDLDLAAKRARFFPQTASTVAK
;
A
#
# COMPACT_ATOMS: atom_id res chain seq x y z
N VAL A 1 5.01 13.40 1.36
CA VAL A 1 5.61 12.09 1.71
C VAL A 1 5.06 11.02 0.79
N TYR A 2 5.91 10.04 0.47
CA TYR A 2 5.57 8.94 -0.43
C TYR A 2 5.18 7.69 0.37
N PRO A 3 4.19 6.93 -0.12
CA PRO A 3 3.77 5.70 0.53
C PRO A 3 4.75 4.56 0.25
N ILE A 4 4.89 3.70 1.23
CA ILE A 4 5.40 2.34 1.12
C ILE A 4 4.36 1.40 1.72
N GLU A 5 4.27 0.17 1.23
CA GLU A 5 3.26 -0.77 1.70
C GLU A 5 3.92 -2.02 2.28
N ALA A 6 3.49 -2.38 3.50
CA ALA A 6 4.03 -3.53 4.21
C ALA A 6 3.68 -4.82 3.49
N LEU A 7 4.64 -5.73 3.44
CA LEU A 7 4.45 -7.13 3.07
C LEU A 7 4.13 -7.95 4.31
N ALA A 8 3.27 -8.94 4.16
CA ALA A 8 2.99 -9.90 5.19
C ALA A 8 4.23 -10.79 5.44
N PRO A 9 4.60 -11.04 6.69
CA PRO A 9 5.74 -11.90 6.98
C PRO A 9 5.47 -13.35 6.54
N VAL A 10 6.44 -13.94 5.90
CA VAL A 10 6.51 -15.37 5.64
C VAL A 10 7.72 -15.86 6.41
N ASP A 11 7.50 -16.38 7.60
CA ASP A 11 8.50 -17.08 8.41
C ASP A 11 9.85 -16.33 8.58
N ASP A 12 9.82 -15.13 9.13
CA ASP A 12 11.01 -14.31 9.35
C ASP A 12 11.15 -13.88 10.82
N SER A 13 11.05 -14.86 11.71
CA SER A 13 11.18 -14.66 13.16
C SER A 13 12.60 -14.21 13.60
N ALA A 14 13.60 -14.36 12.73
CA ALA A 14 15.01 -14.13 13.10
C ALA A 14 15.43 -12.64 13.11
N HIS A 15 14.63 -11.75 12.54
CA HIS A 15 15.07 -10.36 12.39
C HIS A 15 13.98 -9.36 12.74
N PRO A 16 14.27 -8.32 13.53
CA PRO A 16 13.33 -7.24 13.79
C PRO A 16 13.05 -6.43 12.51
N GLY A 17 11.83 -5.91 12.40
CA GLY A 17 11.40 -5.07 11.31
C GLY A 17 10.53 -5.75 10.27
N LEU A 18 9.80 -4.93 9.53
CA LEU A 18 8.90 -5.36 8.48
C LEU A 18 9.50 -5.08 7.11
N TRP A 19 9.19 -5.93 6.13
CA TRP A 19 9.45 -5.66 4.75
C TRP A 19 8.38 -4.74 4.17
N PHE A 20 8.82 -3.75 3.41
CA PHE A 20 7.95 -2.82 2.70
C PHE A 20 8.34 -2.79 1.23
N LYS A 21 7.33 -2.64 0.38
CA LYS A 21 7.49 -2.39 -1.04
C LYS A 21 7.26 -0.92 -1.37
N SER A 22 7.97 -0.41 -2.38
CA SER A 22 7.76 0.88 -3.02
C SER A 22 7.51 0.71 -4.51
N TYR A 23 7.49 1.79 -5.27
CA TYR A 23 7.27 1.77 -6.71
C TYR A 23 7.99 2.94 -7.41
N ALA A 24 8.24 2.82 -8.71
CA ALA A 24 8.80 3.89 -9.52
C ALA A 24 7.82 5.06 -9.65
N ARG A 25 8.31 6.29 -9.45
CA ARG A 25 7.49 7.51 -9.53
C ARG A 25 7.03 7.81 -10.95
N GLN A 26 7.92 7.63 -11.93
CA GLN A 26 7.60 7.80 -13.33
C GLN A 26 6.61 6.73 -13.78
N GLN A 27 5.49 7.13 -14.37
CA GLN A 27 4.39 6.23 -14.69
C GLN A 27 4.77 5.11 -15.66
N ALA A 28 5.51 5.43 -16.73
CA ALA A 28 5.93 4.43 -17.70
C ALA A 28 6.85 3.37 -17.09
N LEU A 29 7.83 3.81 -16.30
CA LEU A 29 8.74 2.92 -15.58
C LEU A 29 7.97 2.06 -14.56
N ARG A 30 7.06 2.67 -13.80
CA ARG A 30 6.22 1.94 -12.84
C ARG A 30 5.42 0.83 -13.49
N ARG A 31 4.77 1.07 -14.64
CA ARG A 31 4.01 0.04 -15.37
C ARG A 31 4.89 -1.15 -15.74
N ARG A 32 6.05 -0.88 -16.35
CA ARG A 32 6.99 -1.93 -16.75
C ARG A 32 7.45 -2.74 -15.55
N GLN A 33 7.96 -2.07 -14.51
CA GLN A 33 8.45 -2.75 -13.32
C GLN A 33 7.35 -3.50 -12.56
N THR A 34 6.12 -2.97 -12.52
CA THR A 34 5.00 -3.67 -11.89
C THR A 34 4.70 -5.00 -12.60
N ALA A 35 4.74 -5.04 -13.94
CA ALA A 35 4.55 -6.28 -14.68
C ALA A 35 5.71 -7.28 -14.48
N GLU A 36 6.94 -6.79 -14.37
CA GLU A 36 8.12 -7.63 -14.10
C GLU A 36 8.13 -8.20 -12.67
N ILE A 37 7.70 -7.40 -11.68
CA ILE A 37 7.65 -7.79 -10.26
C ILE A 37 6.49 -8.75 -9.98
N TYR A 38 5.32 -8.52 -10.60
CA TYR A 38 4.07 -9.27 -10.38
C TYR A 38 3.59 -9.89 -11.69
N PRO A 39 4.09 -11.08 -12.09
CA PRO A 39 3.84 -11.65 -13.42
C PRO A 39 2.37 -11.94 -13.71
N GLU A 40 1.58 -12.40 -12.73
CA GLU A 40 0.16 -12.71 -12.92
C GLU A 40 -0.72 -11.47 -12.74
N PHE A 41 -0.52 -10.71 -11.66
CA PHE A 41 -1.43 -9.63 -11.28
C PHE A 41 -0.92 -8.23 -11.59
N GLY A 42 0.32 -8.07 -12.02
CA GLY A 42 0.91 -6.77 -12.36
C GLY A 42 0.09 -5.90 -13.29
N PRO A 43 -0.51 -6.44 -14.38
CA PRO A 43 -1.38 -5.67 -15.28
C PRO A 43 -2.60 -5.02 -14.61
N HIS A 44 -3.01 -5.50 -13.45
CA HIS A 44 -4.17 -4.99 -12.71
C HIS A 44 -3.79 -4.07 -11.55
N LEU A 45 -2.48 -3.86 -11.33
CA LEU A 45 -1.98 -3.13 -10.16
C LEU A 45 -1.31 -1.81 -10.53
N ASN A 46 -1.48 -0.82 -9.70
CA ASN A 46 -0.72 0.41 -9.78
C ASN A 46 0.46 0.36 -8.82
N GLY A 47 1.63 -0.03 -9.32
CA GLY A 47 2.84 -0.16 -8.51
C GLY A 47 2.81 -1.29 -7.48
N GLY A 48 1.94 -2.28 -7.65
CA GLY A 48 1.81 -3.41 -6.73
C GLY A 48 1.08 -3.10 -5.41
N PHE A 49 0.43 -1.93 -5.30
CA PHE A 49 -0.21 -1.48 -4.07
C PHE A 49 -1.71 -1.84 -4.01
N LEU A 50 -2.16 -2.27 -2.84
CA LEU A 50 -3.59 -2.34 -2.49
C LEU A 50 -4.14 -0.98 -2.08
N SER A 51 -3.26 -0.06 -1.69
CA SER A 51 -3.57 1.31 -1.34
C SER A 51 -3.37 2.25 -2.52
N HIS A 52 -3.79 3.50 -2.34
CA HIS A 52 -3.57 4.54 -3.35
C HIS A 52 -2.09 4.95 -3.37
N VAL A 53 -1.49 5.04 -4.55
CA VAL A 53 -0.09 5.44 -4.74
C VAL A 53 0.18 6.93 -4.51
N ALA A 54 -0.84 7.77 -4.42
CA ALA A 54 -0.64 9.15 -4.01
C ALA A 54 -0.27 9.22 -2.52
N GLY A 55 0.81 9.90 -2.22
CA GLY A 55 1.25 10.12 -0.85
C GLY A 55 0.33 11.06 -0.05
N LYS A 56 0.88 11.66 0.97
CA LYS A 56 0.22 12.70 1.78
C LYS A 56 1.06 13.96 1.77
N VAL A 57 0.40 15.08 2.03
CA VAL A 57 1.04 16.38 2.19
C VAL A 57 1.11 16.77 3.66
N PHE A 58 2.20 17.39 4.05
CA PHE A 58 2.28 18.19 5.27
C PHE A 58 2.10 19.64 4.89
N ILE A 59 1.20 20.32 5.56
CA ILE A 59 0.90 21.74 5.33
C ILE A 59 1.24 22.49 6.60
N ARG A 60 1.95 23.62 6.45
CA ARG A 60 2.25 24.48 7.60
C ARG A 60 0.96 24.93 8.27
N THR A 61 0.95 24.93 9.57
CA THR A 61 -0.13 25.57 10.34
C THR A 61 -0.18 27.07 10.09
N ARG A 62 -1.32 27.71 10.39
CA ARG A 62 -1.52 29.16 10.22
C ARG A 62 -1.62 29.67 8.79
N ILE A 63 -1.75 28.81 7.78
CA ILE A 63 -2.19 29.25 6.45
C ILE A 63 -3.72 29.43 6.54
N PRO A 64 -4.23 30.64 6.29
CA PRO A 64 -5.67 30.90 6.42
C PRO A 64 -6.47 30.20 5.31
N LYS A 65 -7.68 29.77 5.65
CA LYS A 65 -8.65 29.21 4.69
C LYS A 65 -8.15 28.00 3.88
N VAL A 66 -7.29 27.16 4.47
CA VAL A 66 -6.89 25.89 3.85
C VAL A 66 -8.06 24.93 3.83
N ASN A 67 -8.37 24.41 2.65
CA ASN A 67 -9.29 23.30 2.44
C ASN A 67 -8.48 22.03 2.17
N PHE A 68 -8.70 20.97 2.97
CA PHE A 68 -7.99 19.69 2.84
C PHE A 68 -8.81 18.71 2.02
N ARG A 69 -8.14 18.03 1.10
CA ARG A 69 -8.60 16.78 0.48
C ARG A 69 -7.71 15.63 0.93
N ILE A 70 -8.06 14.42 0.55
CA ILE A 70 -7.35 13.21 1.02
C ILE A 70 -5.84 13.25 0.77
N HIS A 71 -5.41 13.86 -0.34
CA HIS A 71 -4.01 13.86 -0.76
C HIS A 71 -3.41 15.26 -0.97
N ASN A 72 -4.22 16.31 -0.91
CA ASN A 72 -3.81 17.67 -1.27
C ASN A 72 -4.46 18.70 -0.35
N GLY A 73 -3.86 19.89 -0.30
CA GLY A 73 -4.47 21.08 0.29
C GLY A 73 -4.74 22.14 -0.77
N PHE A 74 -5.72 22.99 -0.52
CA PHE A 74 -6.14 24.05 -1.42
C PHE A 74 -6.33 25.34 -0.64
N VAL A 75 -5.99 26.46 -1.25
CA VAL A 75 -6.31 27.81 -0.76
C VAL A 75 -7.04 28.55 -1.86
N GLN A 76 -8.23 29.07 -1.57
CA GLN A 76 -9.08 29.78 -2.54
C GLN A 76 -9.37 28.98 -3.84
N GLY A 77 -9.43 27.65 -3.73
CA GLY A 77 -9.67 26.77 -4.87
C GLY A 77 -8.42 26.32 -5.63
N GLU A 78 -7.27 26.93 -5.38
CA GLU A 78 -6.00 26.55 -5.98
C GLU A 78 -5.29 25.51 -5.15
N GLN A 79 -4.77 24.46 -5.80
CA GLN A 79 -4.00 23.42 -5.13
C GLN A 79 -2.64 23.97 -4.70
N LEU A 80 -2.32 23.80 -3.43
CA LEU A 80 -0.99 24.08 -2.92
C LEU A 80 0.03 23.14 -3.57
N SER A 81 1.01 23.71 -4.24
CA SER A 81 2.13 22.95 -4.78
C SER A 81 3.04 22.45 -3.63
N ALA A 82 3.61 21.25 -3.78
CA ALA A 82 4.62 20.79 -2.86
C ALA A 82 5.95 21.51 -3.13
N GLU A 83 6.35 22.39 -2.24
CA GLU A 83 7.63 23.10 -2.32
C GLU A 83 8.82 22.13 -2.13
N THR A 84 8.64 21.09 -1.32
CA THR A 84 9.71 20.16 -0.96
C THR A 84 9.19 18.73 -0.85
N SER A 85 9.91 17.80 -1.42
CA SER A 85 9.70 16.38 -1.19
C SER A 85 10.43 15.95 0.09
N LEU A 86 9.70 15.43 1.07
CA LEU A 86 10.27 14.84 2.27
C LEU A 86 10.73 13.41 1.97
N ALA A 87 11.87 13.26 1.30
CA ALA A 87 12.38 11.97 0.84
C ALA A 87 12.68 11.00 2.00
N GLU A 88 13.17 11.54 3.11
CA GLU A 88 13.51 10.78 4.32
C GLU A 88 12.28 10.29 5.11
N THR A 89 11.10 10.86 4.82
CA THR A 89 9.86 10.49 5.52
C THR A 89 9.03 9.56 4.66
N LYS A 90 8.67 8.39 5.19
CA LYS A 90 7.83 7.40 4.51
C LYS A 90 6.46 7.33 5.17
N LEU A 91 5.43 7.10 4.36
CA LEU A 91 4.08 6.80 4.81
C LEU A 91 3.88 5.28 4.75
N CYS A 92 3.98 4.63 5.90
CA CYS A 92 3.87 3.17 5.99
C CYS A 92 2.40 2.75 5.96
N HIS A 93 1.99 2.00 4.95
CA HIS A 93 0.68 1.37 4.85
C HIS A 93 0.74 -0.09 5.30
N LEU A 94 -0.17 -0.49 6.17
CA LEU A 94 -0.27 -1.83 6.76
C LEU A 94 -1.62 -2.44 6.38
N HIS A 95 -1.74 -2.96 5.16
CA HIS A 95 -3.03 -3.38 4.60
C HIS A 95 -3.31 -4.89 4.65
N ALA A 96 -2.29 -5.72 4.60
CA ALA A 96 -2.41 -7.16 4.42
C ALA A 96 -1.45 -7.89 5.37
N ARG A 97 -1.68 -7.77 6.67
CA ARG A 97 -0.85 -8.35 7.73
C ARG A 97 -0.76 -9.87 7.63
N ASP A 98 -1.89 -10.50 7.34
CA ASP A 98 -2.10 -11.92 7.13
C ASP A 98 -3.25 -12.11 6.12
N PHE A 99 -3.47 -13.33 5.66
CA PHE A 99 -4.48 -13.61 4.65
C PHE A 99 -5.91 -13.32 5.14
N ASP A 100 -6.22 -13.66 6.39
CA ASP A 100 -7.57 -13.43 6.95
C ASP A 100 -7.86 -11.93 7.06
N HIS A 101 -6.87 -11.15 7.52
CA HIS A 101 -6.98 -9.69 7.55
C HIS A 101 -7.13 -9.11 6.13
N PHE A 102 -6.42 -9.65 5.14
CA PHE A 102 -6.58 -9.27 3.74
C PHE A 102 -8.02 -9.54 3.25
N LEU A 103 -8.55 -10.75 3.47
CA LEU A 103 -9.93 -11.11 3.07
C LEU A 103 -10.97 -10.18 3.69
N GLN A 104 -10.89 -9.96 4.98
CA GLN A 104 -11.81 -9.06 5.69
C GLN A 104 -11.70 -7.63 5.16
N ALA A 105 -10.48 -7.13 4.96
CA ALA A 105 -10.24 -5.77 4.52
C ALA A 105 -10.74 -5.52 3.09
N TYR A 106 -10.50 -6.43 2.14
CA TYR A 106 -10.95 -6.21 0.77
C TYR A 106 -12.48 -6.36 0.64
N ARG A 107 -13.09 -7.36 1.30
CA ARG A 107 -14.56 -7.54 1.33
C ARG A 107 -15.26 -6.31 1.93
N TYR A 108 -14.72 -5.78 3.02
CA TYR A 108 -15.23 -4.54 3.59
C TYR A 108 -15.13 -3.36 2.60
N ARG A 109 -14.00 -3.22 1.90
CA ARG A 109 -13.79 -2.13 0.92
C ARG A 109 -14.69 -2.26 -0.30
N LEU A 110 -14.92 -3.48 -0.80
CA LEU A 110 -15.92 -3.74 -1.85
C LEU A 110 -17.32 -3.32 -1.40
N ALA A 111 -17.77 -3.80 -0.24
CA ALA A 111 -19.11 -3.55 0.28
C ALA A 111 -19.35 -2.07 0.64
N ARG A 112 -18.31 -1.34 1.06
CA ARG A 112 -18.39 0.07 1.49
C ARG A 112 -17.91 1.08 0.45
N GLY A 113 -17.65 0.66 -0.77
CA GLY A 113 -17.35 1.52 -1.91
C GLY A 113 -15.96 2.12 -1.96
N SER A 114 -15.00 1.61 -1.18
CA SER A 114 -13.59 2.05 -1.30
C SER A 114 -12.93 1.50 -2.57
N TYR A 115 -13.31 0.29 -2.99
CA TYR A 115 -13.00 -0.24 -4.32
C TYR A 115 -14.25 -0.08 -5.19
N ARG A 116 -14.38 1.07 -5.84
CA ARG A 116 -15.55 1.38 -6.64
C ARG A 116 -15.40 0.82 -8.05
N ALA A 117 -16.51 0.36 -8.64
CA ALA A 117 -16.55 -0.20 -9.99
C ALA A 117 -16.23 0.84 -11.09
N ASP A 118 -16.51 2.13 -10.82
CA ASP A 118 -16.26 3.24 -11.76
C ASP A 118 -14.81 3.75 -11.74
N LEU A 119 -13.94 3.20 -10.88
CA LEU A 119 -12.52 3.57 -10.89
C LEU A 119 -11.86 3.05 -12.18
N LYS A 120 -11.01 3.89 -12.75
CA LYS A 120 -10.22 3.50 -13.93
C LYS A 120 -9.32 2.31 -13.59
N PRO A 121 -9.18 1.35 -14.52
CA PRO A 121 -8.19 0.28 -14.41
C PRO A 121 -6.76 0.83 -14.22
N ALA A 122 -5.86 -0.01 -13.73
CA ALA A 122 -4.44 0.27 -13.79
C ALA A 122 -4.04 0.48 -15.26
N PRO A 123 -3.23 1.51 -15.57
CA PRO A 123 -2.83 1.74 -16.95
C PRO A 123 -1.87 0.64 -17.41
N THR A 124 -2.27 -0.12 -18.41
CA THR A 124 -1.46 -1.14 -19.07
C THR A 124 -1.16 -0.74 -20.52
N PRO A 125 -0.10 -1.28 -21.17
CA PRO A 125 0.20 -0.96 -22.56
C PRO A 125 -0.92 -1.35 -23.54
N ASP A 126 -1.62 -2.45 -23.27
CA ASP A 126 -2.70 -3.01 -24.06
C ASP A 126 -4.10 -2.59 -23.64
N GLY A 127 -4.22 -1.86 -22.51
CA GLY A 127 -5.51 -1.43 -21.96
C GLY A 127 -6.33 -2.55 -21.30
N ALA A 128 -5.76 -3.76 -21.15
CA ALA A 128 -6.49 -4.93 -20.63
C ALA A 128 -6.56 -5.02 -19.10
N GLY A 129 -5.97 -4.06 -18.37
CA GLY A 129 -5.96 -4.06 -16.91
C GLY A 129 -7.38 -3.89 -16.33
N LEU A 130 -7.67 -4.62 -15.26
CA LEU A 130 -8.88 -4.44 -14.44
C LEU A 130 -8.60 -3.45 -13.31
N ASN A 131 -9.63 -2.78 -12.81
CA ASN A 131 -9.52 -2.13 -11.51
C ASN A 131 -9.68 -3.16 -10.37
N LEU A 132 -9.33 -2.78 -9.14
CA LEU A 132 -9.37 -3.73 -8.02
C LEU A 132 -10.78 -4.26 -7.70
N ASN A 133 -11.83 -3.50 -8.00
CA ASN A 133 -13.20 -3.99 -7.84
C ASN A 133 -13.46 -5.16 -8.80
N ALA A 134 -13.23 -4.96 -10.10
CA ALA A 134 -13.44 -5.98 -11.12
C ALA A 134 -12.50 -7.18 -10.91
N LEU A 135 -11.23 -6.95 -10.56
CA LEU A 135 -10.28 -8.02 -10.29
C LEU A 135 -10.72 -8.90 -9.13
N PHE A 136 -11.02 -8.34 -7.97
CA PHE A 136 -11.42 -9.14 -6.81
C PHE A 136 -12.79 -9.82 -6.99
N SER A 137 -13.73 -9.16 -7.68
CA SER A 137 -15.01 -9.79 -8.03
C SER A 137 -14.80 -11.02 -8.93
N LEU A 138 -13.93 -10.90 -9.93
CA LEU A 138 -13.58 -12.00 -10.83
C LEU A 138 -12.91 -13.16 -10.07
N LEU A 139 -11.87 -12.85 -9.28
CA LEU A 139 -11.14 -13.85 -8.51
C LEU A 139 -12.06 -14.62 -7.54
N GLU A 140 -12.96 -13.92 -6.86
CA GLU A 140 -13.89 -14.56 -5.91
C GLU A 140 -14.95 -15.40 -6.64
N THR A 141 -15.47 -14.92 -7.79
CA THR A 141 -16.52 -15.62 -8.54
C THR A 141 -16.00 -16.86 -9.27
N GLU A 142 -14.85 -16.77 -9.91
CA GLU A 142 -14.33 -17.84 -10.77
C GLU A 142 -13.39 -18.81 -10.05
N GLY A 143 -12.63 -18.34 -9.06
CA GLY A 143 -11.62 -19.14 -8.39
C GLY A 143 -11.73 -19.20 -6.87
N GLY A 144 -12.68 -18.48 -6.29
CA GLY A 144 -12.94 -18.47 -4.87
C GLY A 144 -11.72 -18.10 -4.03
N GLU A 145 -11.66 -18.64 -2.82
CA GLU A 145 -10.57 -18.37 -1.88
C GLU A 145 -9.19 -18.79 -2.43
N ALA A 146 -9.12 -19.85 -3.23
CA ALA A 146 -7.85 -20.30 -3.82
C ALA A 146 -7.24 -19.25 -4.77
N ALA A 147 -8.06 -18.59 -5.58
CA ALA A 147 -7.59 -17.51 -6.47
C ALA A 147 -7.15 -16.27 -5.66
N LEU A 148 -7.90 -15.92 -4.63
CA LEU A 148 -7.54 -14.82 -3.72
C LEU A 148 -6.24 -15.13 -2.96
N ARG A 149 -6.00 -16.38 -2.60
CA ARG A 149 -4.77 -16.82 -1.94
C ARG A 149 -3.55 -16.73 -2.88
N ARG A 150 -3.72 -17.07 -4.17
CA ARG A 150 -2.66 -16.84 -5.19
C ARG A 150 -2.33 -15.35 -5.33
N PHE A 151 -3.37 -14.51 -5.41
CA PHE A 151 -3.17 -13.06 -5.45
C PHE A 151 -2.40 -12.58 -4.22
N TYR A 152 -2.83 -12.99 -3.03
CA TYR A 152 -2.19 -12.61 -1.77
C TYR A 152 -0.72 -13.05 -1.72
N ALA A 153 -0.43 -14.29 -2.12
CA ALA A 153 0.92 -14.83 -2.15
C ALA A 153 1.86 -14.07 -3.11
N GLU A 154 1.36 -13.69 -4.30
CA GLU A 154 2.17 -12.93 -5.26
C GLU A 154 2.38 -11.48 -4.84
N VAL A 155 1.35 -10.84 -4.27
CA VAL A 155 1.33 -9.36 -4.11
C VAL A 155 1.62 -8.92 -2.69
N CYS A 156 1.23 -9.70 -1.70
CA CYS A 156 1.22 -9.28 -0.30
C CYS A 156 2.26 -9.97 0.58
N GLU A 157 2.67 -11.19 0.26
CA GLU A 157 3.61 -11.94 1.08
C GLU A 157 5.07 -11.58 0.80
N ALA A 158 5.87 -11.47 1.87
CA ALA A 158 7.31 -11.25 1.78
C ALA A 158 8.09 -12.52 1.36
N SER A 159 7.58 -13.26 0.37
CA SER A 159 8.24 -14.46 -0.13
C SER A 159 9.66 -14.17 -0.64
N PRO A 160 10.60 -15.12 -0.58
CA PRO A 160 11.95 -14.92 -1.11
C PRO A 160 11.93 -14.45 -2.58
N ALA A 161 11.02 -15.01 -3.39
CA ALA A 161 10.90 -14.66 -4.81
C ALA A 161 10.40 -13.21 -5.00
N LEU A 162 9.39 -12.77 -4.26
CA LEU A 162 8.92 -11.38 -4.35
C LEU A 162 9.98 -10.40 -3.84
N ARG A 163 10.65 -10.74 -2.73
CA ARG A 163 11.73 -9.90 -2.20
C ARG A 163 12.86 -9.73 -3.20
N ALA A 164 13.28 -10.79 -3.90
CA ALA A 164 14.30 -10.71 -4.92
C ALA A 164 13.85 -9.77 -6.06
N ARG A 165 12.67 -9.96 -6.64
CA ARG A 165 12.16 -9.09 -7.71
C ARG A 165 12.04 -7.62 -7.30
N LEU A 166 11.59 -7.36 -6.07
CA LEU A 166 11.55 -5.98 -5.54
C LEU A 166 12.94 -5.38 -5.34
N ALA A 167 13.90 -6.18 -4.88
CA ALA A 167 15.28 -5.73 -4.68
C ALA A 167 15.97 -5.41 -6.02
N ASP A 168 15.74 -6.19 -7.06
CA ASP A 168 16.29 -5.97 -8.42
C ASP A 168 15.85 -4.61 -9.02
N HIS A 169 14.76 -4.04 -8.50
CA HIS A 169 14.23 -2.74 -8.90
C HIS A 169 14.39 -1.62 -7.86
N ASP A 170 15.17 -1.82 -6.80
CA ASP A 170 15.35 -0.88 -5.68
C ASP A 170 14.01 -0.53 -4.96
N HIS A 171 13.06 -1.46 -4.94
CA HIS A 171 11.73 -1.28 -4.36
C HIS A 171 11.51 -2.02 -3.05
N LEU A 172 12.52 -2.72 -2.53
CA LEU A 172 12.44 -3.42 -1.26
C LEU A 172 13.07 -2.60 -0.14
N HIS A 173 12.33 -2.44 0.95
CA HIS A 173 12.81 -1.75 2.14
C HIS A 173 12.58 -2.62 3.37
N ARG A 174 13.56 -2.64 4.28
CA ARG A 174 13.38 -3.22 5.60
C ARG A 174 13.38 -2.12 6.65
N ILE A 175 12.33 -2.06 7.46
CA ILE A 175 12.15 -1.00 8.45
C ILE A 175 11.74 -1.62 9.77
N ASP A 176 12.52 -1.36 10.82
CA ASP A 176 12.10 -1.58 12.20
C ASP A 176 11.33 -0.34 12.67
N LEU A 177 10.04 -0.51 12.89
CA LEU A 177 9.19 0.56 13.38
C LEU A 177 9.36 0.82 14.87
N ASP A 178 9.98 -0.11 15.60
CA ASP A 178 10.21 -0.04 17.06
C ASP A 178 8.97 0.42 17.84
N LEU A 179 7.82 -0.15 17.49
CA LEU A 179 6.53 0.28 18.03
C LEU A 179 6.41 0.06 19.54
N ALA A 180 7.04 -0.99 20.06
CA ALA A 180 7.01 -1.31 21.47
C ALA A 180 7.72 -0.24 22.31
N ALA A 181 8.94 0.14 21.94
CA ALA A 181 9.69 1.18 22.62
C ALA A 181 9.05 2.56 22.46
N LYS A 182 8.54 2.86 21.24
CA LYS A 182 7.78 4.11 21.01
C LYS A 182 6.52 4.17 21.86
N ARG A 183 5.77 3.07 21.95
CA ARG A 183 4.59 3.01 22.82
C ARG A 183 4.96 3.23 24.27
N ALA A 184 5.98 2.54 24.78
CA ALA A 184 6.44 2.71 26.15
C ALA A 184 6.89 4.16 26.45
N ARG A 185 7.58 4.78 25.49
CA ARG A 185 8.07 6.17 25.63
C ARG A 185 6.94 7.21 25.59
N PHE A 186 6.01 7.10 24.64
CA PHE A 186 5.01 8.16 24.41
C PHE A 186 3.67 7.93 25.10
N PHE A 187 3.40 6.69 25.54
CA PHE A 187 2.14 6.29 26.19
C PHE A 187 2.40 5.37 27.41
N PRO A 188 3.16 5.84 28.40
CA PRO A 188 3.60 4.98 29.51
C PRO A 188 2.45 4.44 30.38
N GLN A 189 1.29 5.10 30.39
CA GLN A 189 0.15 4.73 31.25
C GLN A 189 -0.78 3.67 30.62
N THR A 190 -0.65 3.35 29.33
CA THR A 190 -1.52 2.35 28.69
C THR A 190 -1.03 0.92 28.85
N ALA A 191 0.13 0.69 29.45
CA ALA A 191 0.67 -0.65 29.71
C ALA A 191 -0.03 -1.39 30.88
N SER A 192 -0.82 -0.71 31.69
CA SER A 192 -1.36 -1.26 32.95
C SER A 192 -2.81 -1.78 32.89
N THR A 193 -3.51 -1.68 31.76
CA THR A 193 -4.97 -1.94 31.73
C THR A 193 -5.36 -3.22 30.95
N VAL A 194 -4.41 -4.07 30.57
CA VAL A 194 -4.70 -5.33 29.87
C VAL A 194 -4.28 -6.55 30.70
N ALA A 195 -4.33 -6.44 32.00
CA ALA A 195 -4.21 -7.58 32.90
C ALA A 195 -5.42 -7.59 33.86
N LYS A 196 -6.59 -8.04 33.35
CA LYS A 196 -7.63 -8.72 34.14
C LYS A 196 -8.57 -9.46 33.21
#